data_5c3f3b05cc69d5f882e58a9273cc5fad
#
_entry.id   5c3f3b05cc69d5f882e58a9273cc5fad
#
_cell.length_a   1.000
_cell.length_b   1.000
_cell.length_c   1.000
_cell.angle_alpha   90.00
_cell.angle_beta   90.00
_cell.angle_gamma   90.00
#
_symmetry.space_group_name_H-M   'P 1'
#
loop_
_entity.id
_entity.type
_entity.pdbx_description
1 polymer ?
#
loop_
_entity_poly.entity_id
_entity_poly.type
_entity_poly.pdbx_seq_one_letter_code
_entity_poly.pdbx_strand_id
1 'polypeptide(L)'
;MLLEYRLDSVLGAGGFGITYLAYDTNLELKVAIKEFLPTELAVRSSDGGIVPISTGTEYDYKWGLDRFLQEARVLAKFSHPNIVTVSRYFEANGTAYMVMNYESGVSFSQMLRRLPQPDEELLMKIILPLLDGMHAVHMAGFLHRDIKPSNIFIRD
;
A
#
# COMPACT_ATOMS: atom_id res chain seq x y z
N MET A 1 -15.67 9.10 8.34
CA MET A 1 -14.96 8.12 9.19
C MET A 1 -15.06 6.74 8.54
N LEU A 2 -14.01 5.96 8.60
CA LEU A 2 -13.94 4.58 8.11
C LEU A 2 -13.65 3.68 9.33
N LEU A 3 -14.70 3.08 9.92
CA LEU A 3 -14.61 2.45 11.25
C LEU A 3 -14.06 3.46 12.28
N GLU A 4 -13.02 3.09 13.04
CA GLU A 4 -12.31 3.94 13.99
C GLU A 4 -11.29 4.91 13.34
N TYR A 5 -11.10 4.85 12.02
CA TYR A 5 -10.12 5.67 11.33
C TYR A 5 -10.72 6.97 10.79
N ARG A 6 -10.13 8.10 11.16
CA ARG A 6 -10.40 9.38 10.54
C ARG A 6 -9.45 9.57 9.36
N LEU A 7 -9.98 9.67 8.15
CA LEU A 7 -9.18 9.95 6.96
C LEU A 7 -8.85 11.45 6.92
N ASP A 8 -7.56 11.79 6.86
CA ASP A 8 -7.09 13.18 6.91
C ASP A 8 -6.73 13.71 5.50
N SER A 9 -5.96 12.97 4.72
CA SER A 9 -5.53 13.40 3.37
C SER A 9 -5.15 12.20 2.50
N VAL A 10 -5.04 12.43 1.19
CA VAL A 10 -4.52 11.44 0.24
C VAL A 10 -3.00 11.52 0.21
N LEU A 11 -2.32 10.40 0.48
CA LEU A 11 -0.87 10.24 0.34
C LEU A 11 -0.47 9.87 -1.08
N GLY A 12 -1.31 9.13 -1.79
CA GLY A 12 -1.08 8.72 -3.16
C GLY A 12 -2.30 8.05 -3.76
N ALA A 13 -2.40 8.13 -5.08
CA ALA A 13 -3.43 7.46 -5.87
C ALA A 13 -2.80 6.86 -7.12
N GLY A 14 -3.28 5.70 -7.52
CA GLY A 14 -2.81 4.96 -8.69
C GLY A 14 -3.92 4.08 -9.28
N GLY A 15 -3.60 3.33 -10.33
CA GLY A 15 -4.57 2.48 -11.04
C GLY A 15 -5.21 1.38 -10.18
N PHE A 16 -4.58 1.01 -9.07
CA PHE A 16 -5.06 -0.07 -8.18
C PHE A 16 -5.69 0.44 -6.89
N GLY A 17 -5.66 1.73 -6.61
CA GLY A 17 -6.26 2.25 -5.40
C GLY A 17 -5.70 3.56 -4.89
N ILE A 18 -6.17 3.95 -3.72
CA ILE A 18 -5.82 5.20 -3.05
C ILE A 18 -5.21 4.87 -1.70
N THR A 19 -4.13 5.57 -1.35
CA THR A 19 -3.54 5.51 -0.01
C THR A 19 -3.82 6.81 0.72
N TYR A 20 -4.39 6.71 1.89
CA TYR A 20 -4.74 7.84 2.76
C TYR A 20 -3.79 7.93 3.95
N LEU A 21 -3.46 9.15 4.36
CA LEU A 21 -3.09 9.44 5.73
C LEU A 21 -4.37 9.39 6.57
N ALA A 22 -4.34 8.63 7.64
CA ALA A 22 -5.45 8.53 8.57
C ALA A 22 -4.96 8.58 10.02
N TYR A 23 -5.89 8.82 10.93
CA TYR A 23 -5.66 8.78 12.36
C TYR A 23 -6.52 7.68 12.98
N ASP A 24 -5.88 6.73 13.65
CA ASP A 24 -6.56 5.72 14.46
C ASP A 24 -6.99 6.37 15.78
N THR A 25 -8.31 6.50 15.98
CA THR A 25 -8.85 7.18 17.15
C THR A 25 -8.82 6.35 18.43
N ASN A 26 -8.62 5.03 18.30
CA ASN A 26 -8.49 4.14 19.45
C ASN A 26 -7.05 4.06 19.96
N LEU A 27 -6.08 4.00 19.02
CA LEU A 27 -4.66 3.91 19.34
C LEU A 27 -3.97 5.28 19.40
N GLU A 28 -4.69 6.36 19.03
CA GLU A 28 -4.21 7.75 19.03
C GLU A 28 -2.92 7.96 18.20
N LEU A 29 -2.83 7.30 17.03
CA LEU A 29 -1.65 7.38 16.17
C LEU A 29 -2.01 7.52 14.69
N LYS A 30 -1.04 8.02 13.91
CA LYS A 30 -1.15 8.12 12.45
C LYS A 30 -0.92 6.75 11.81
N VAL A 31 -1.74 6.45 10.82
CA VAL A 31 -1.64 5.24 9.98
C VAL A 31 -1.74 5.62 8.51
N ALA A 32 -1.25 4.74 7.64
CA ALA A 32 -1.51 4.79 6.22
C ALA A 32 -2.56 3.74 5.89
N ILE A 33 -3.63 4.12 5.17
CA ILE A 33 -4.68 3.18 4.77
C ILE A 33 -4.73 3.10 3.25
N LYS A 34 -4.46 1.91 2.72
CA LYS A 34 -4.59 1.63 1.29
C LYS A 34 -5.98 1.04 1.02
N GLU A 35 -6.74 1.70 0.15
CA GLU A 35 -8.05 1.27 -0.33
C GLU A 35 -7.89 0.59 -1.69
N PHE A 36 -8.49 -0.58 -1.88
CA PHE A 36 -8.54 -1.22 -3.18
C PHE A 36 -9.60 -0.53 -4.06
N LEU A 37 -9.16 0.20 -5.06
CA LEU A 37 -10.02 0.89 -6.04
C LEU A 37 -9.35 0.82 -7.43
N PRO A 38 -9.47 -0.30 -8.13
CA PRO A 38 -8.94 -0.43 -9.49
C PRO A 38 -9.84 0.36 -10.45
N THR A 39 -9.37 1.53 -10.89
CA THR A 39 -10.15 2.50 -11.65
C THR A 39 -10.59 2.01 -13.02
N GLU A 40 -9.97 0.95 -13.55
CA GLU A 40 -10.39 0.29 -14.78
C GLU A 40 -11.54 -0.71 -14.57
N LEU A 41 -11.79 -1.15 -13.34
CA LEU A 41 -12.76 -2.19 -13.02
C LEU A 41 -13.91 -1.69 -12.13
N ALA A 42 -13.68 -0.63 -11.34
CA ALA A 42 -14.62 -0.19 -10.33
C ALA A 42 -14.66 1.34 -10.19
N VAL A 43 -15.77 1.84 -9.68
CA VAL A 43 -16.01 3.26 -9.42
C VAL A 43 -16.60 3.44 -8.02
N ARG A 44 -16.44 4.66 -7.49
CA ARG A 44 -17.11 5.06 -6.27
C ARG A 44 -18.54 5.46 -6.57
N SER A 45 -19.49 4.82 -5.90
CA SER A 45 -20.91 5.16 -5.99
C SER A 45 -21.26 6.40 -5.16
N SER A 46 -22.47 6.93 -5.35
CA SER A 46 -22.93 8.16 -4.67
C SER A 46 -23.04 8.04 -3.15
N ASP A 47 -23.20 6.82 -2.63
CA ASP A 47 -23.21 6.51 -1.19
C ASP A 47 -21.79 6.28 -0.61
N GLY A 48 -20.75 6.43 -1.45
CA GLY A 48 -19.34 6.27 -1.08
C GLY A 48 -18.83 4.83 -1.18
N GLY A 49 -19.67 3.87 -1.52
CA GLY A 49 -19.26 2.48 -1.76
C GLY A 49 -18.47 2.32 -3.06
N ILE A 50 -17.79 1.20 -3.21
CA ILE A 50 -17.09 0.82 -4.44
C ILE A 50 -17.89 -0.26 -5.12
N VAL A 51 -18.17 -0.06 -6.39
CA VAL A 51 -18.93 -1.00 -7.22
C VAL A 51 -18.22 -1.25 -8.55
N PRO A 52 -18.29 -2.45 -9.11
CA PRO A 52 -17.81 -2.72 -10.47
C PRO A 52 -18.48 -1.78 -11.49
N ILE A 53 -17.72 -1.36 -12.50
CA ILE A 53 -18.22 -0.47 -13.57
C ILE A 53 -19.37 -1.13 -14.35
N SER A 54 -19.32 -2.44 -14.53
CA SER A 54 -20.31 -3.23 -15.26
C SER A 54 -20.34 -4.68 -14.76
N THR A 55 -21.38 -5.42 -15.16
CA THR A 55 -21.45 -6.87 -14.91
C THR A 55 -20.29 -7.63 -15.54
N GLY A 56 -19.73 -7.15 -16.64
CA GLY A 56 -18.56 -7.74 -17.29
C GLY A 56 -17.26 -7.59 -16.48
N THR A 57 -17.18 -6.63 -15.57
CA THR A 57 -15.99 -6.40 -14.74
C THR A 57 -16.08 -7.00 -13.33
N GLU A 58 -17.24 -7.55 -12.95
CA GLU A 58 -17.46 -8.11 -11.60
C GLU A 58 -16.49 -9.24 -11.24
N TYR A 59 -16.24 -10.15 -12.18
CA TYR A 59 -15.34 -11.27 -11.95
C TYR A 59 -13.90 -10.79 -11.69
N ASP A 60 -13.41 -9.90 -12.56
CA ASP A 60 -12.05 -9.36 -12.45
C ASP A 60 -11.88 -8.50 -11.20
N TYR A 61 -12.94 -7.74 -10.83
CA TYR A 61 -12.95 -6.97 -9.60
C TYR A 61 -12.84 -7.88 -8.37
N LYS A 62 -13.66 -8.93 -8.28
CA LYS A 62 -13.61 -9.90 -7.18
C LYS A 62 -12.27 -10.59 -7.11
N TRP A 63 -11.74 -11.04 -8.24
CA TRP A 63 -10.43 -11.66 -8.30
C TRP A 63 -9.32 -10.71 -7.80
N GLY A 64 -9.35 -9.45 -8.22
CA GLY A 64 -8.42 -8.42 -7.74
C GLY A 64 -8.55 -8.15 -6.24
N LEU A 65 -9.78 -8.09 -5.72
CA LEU A 65 -10.08 -7.92 -4.30
C LEU A 65 -9.51 -9.06 -3.47
N ASP A 66 -9.71 -10.31 -3.90
CA ASP A 66 -9.15 -11.49 -3.23
C ASP A 66 -7.62 -11.46 -3.21
N ARG A 67 -6.99 -11.01 -4.31
CA ARG A 67 -5.51 -10.83 -4.39
C ARG A 67 -5.02 -9.75 -3.44
N PHE A 68 -5.73 -8.63 -3.34
CA PHE A 68 -5.40 -7.57 -2.39
C PHE A 68 -5.47 -8.05 -0.94
N LEU A 69 -6.52 -8.80 -0.57
CA LEU A 69 -6.66 -9.40 0.75
C LEU A 69 -5.58 -10.45 1.03
N GLN A 70 -5.22 -11.25 0.03
CA GLN A 70 -4.13 -12.22 0.15
C GLN A 70 -2.77 -11.53 0.37
N GLU A 71 -2.49 -10.45 -0.37
CA GLU A 71 -1.30 -9.63 -0.18
C GLU A 71 -1.23 -9.07 1.26
N ALA A 72 -2.35 -8.51 1.74
CA ALA A 72 -2.43 -7.99 3.11
C ALA A 72 -2.16 -9.07 4.16
N ARG A 73 -2.71 -10.28 3.98
CA ARG A 73 -2.47 -11.44 4.88
C ARG A 73 -1.01 -11.88 4.88
N VAL A 74 -0.35 -11.83 3.73
CA VAL A 74 1.08 -12.16 3.63
C VAL A 74 1.92 -11.10 4.31
N LEU A 75 1.69 -9.82 4.01
CA LEU A 75 2.43 -8.71 4.60
C LEU A 75 2.28 -8.65 6.13
N ALA A 76 1.08 -8.94 6.66
CA ALA A 76 0.82 -8.97 8.09
C ALA A 76 1.64 -10.02 8.88
N LYS A 77 2.26 -11.00 8.19
CA LYS A 77 3.14 -12.01 8.81
C LYS A 77 4.57 -11.53 8.98
N PHE A 78 4.96 -10.45 8.30
CA PHE A 78 6.32 -9.95 8.36
C PHE A 78 6.48 -8.93 9.48
N SER A 79 7.55 -9.11 10.26
CA SER A 79 8.07 -8.12 11.19
C SER A 79 9.53 -7.89 10.82
N HIS A 80 9.78 -6.91 9.96
CA HIS A 80 11.10 -6.62 9.43
C HIS A 80 11.26 -5.11 9.20
N PRO A 81 12.40 -4.49 9.56
CA PRO A 81 12.57 -3.04 9.47
C PRO A 81 12.44 -2.48 8.04
N ASN A 82 12.71 -3.30 7.03
CA ASN A 82 12.69 -2.89 5.62
C ASN A 82 11.45 -3.42 4.86
N ILE A 83 10.44 -3.91 5.57
CA ILE A 83 9.14 -4.33 5.00
C ILE A 83 8.05 -3.52 5.70
N VAL A 84 7.09 -3.00 4.91
CA VAL A 84 5.96 -2.28 5.48
C VAL A 84 5.19 -3.17 6.46
N THR A 85 4.90 -2.66 7.64
CA THR A 85 4.12 -3.37 8.64
C THR A 85 2.64 -3.15 8.39
N VAL A 86 1.91 -4.23 8.12
CA VAL A 86 0.45 -4.25 8.04
C VAL A 86 -0.10 -4.63 9.41
N SER A 87 -0.79 -3.71 10.05
CA SER A 87 -1.39 -3.92 11.37
C SER A 87 -2.78 -4.53 11.30
N ARG A 88 -3.52 -4.24 10.23
CA ARG A 88 -4.90 -4.72 10.03
C ARG A 88 -5.28 -4.69 8.56
N TYR A 89 -6.22 -5.53 8.18
CA TYR A 89 -6.97 -5.43 6.93
C TYR A 89 -8.43 -5.78 7.19
N PHE A 90 -9.33 -5.20 6.41
CA PHE A 90 -10.77 -5.44 6.55
C PHE A 90 -11.51 -5.09 5.26
N GLU A 91 -12.72 -5.62 5.14
CA GLU A 91 -13.65 -5.30 4.06
C GLU A 91 -14.71 -4.33 4.58
N ALA A 92 -14.99 -3.30 3.81
CA ALA A 92 -16.08 -2.34 4.03
C ALA A 92 -16.39 -1.61 2.71
N ASN A 93 -17.56 -0.99 2.60
CA ASN A 93 -17.95 -0.16 1.47
C ASN A 93 -17.81 -0.85 0.09
N GLY A 94 -18.00 -2.17 0.03
CA GLY A 94 -17.87 -2.95 -1.20
C GLY A 94 -16.43 -3.18 -1.67
N THR A 95 -15.42 -2.87 -0.84
CA THR A 95 -13.99 -3.03 -1.12
C THR A 95 -13.22 -3.50 0.10
N ALA A 96 -11.89 -3.50 0.02
CA ALA A 96 -11.00 -3.83 1.12
C ALA A 96 -10.00 -2.71 1.40
N TYR A 97 -9.58 -2.67 2.65
CA TYR A 97 -8.63 -1.71 3.20
C TYR A 97 -7.49 -2.43 3.90
N MET A 98 -6.28 -1.93 3.71
CA MET A 98 -5.07 -2.39 4.39
C MET A 98 -4.52 -1.24 5.24
N VAL A 99 -4.45 -1.45 6.55
CA VAL A 99 -3.92 -0.47 7.50
C VAL A 99 -2.45 -0.78 7.76
N MET A 100 -1.62 0.21 7.54
CA MET A 100 -0.16 0.11 7.65
C MET A 100 0.36 1.17 8.61
N ASN A 101 1.53 0.92 9.19
CA ASN A 101 2.24 1.96 9.90
C ASN A 101 2.48 3.16 8.97
N TYR A 102 2.20 4.37 9.46
CA TYR A 102 2.59 5.57 8.74
C TYR A 102 4.07 5.85 8.98
N GLU A 103 4.79 6.01 7.89
CA GLU A 103 6.19 6.43 7.91
C GLU A 103 6.31 7.79 7.23
N SER A 104 7.09 8.71 7.80
CA SER A 104 7.45 9.95 7.11
C SER A 104 8.59 9.71 6.12
N GLY A 105 8.60 10.45 5.02
CA GLY A 105 9.61 10.28 3.97
C GLY A 105 9.03 10.42 2.56
N VAL A 106 9.72 9.87 1.59
CA VAL A 106 9.36 9.95 0.17
C VAL A 106 9.55 8.62 -0.55
N SER A 107 8.84 8.39 -1.66
CA SER A 107 9.16 7.26 -2.52
C SER A 107 10.49 7.46 -3.25
N PHE A 108 11.17 6.38 -3.58
CA PHE A 108 12.41 6.44 -4.37
C PHE A 108 12.18 7.12 -5.72
N SER A 109 11.01 6.95 -6.33
CA SER A 109 10.65 7.67 -7.55
C SER A 109 10.53 9.19 -7.35
N GLN A 110 10.06 9.65 -6.19
CA GLN A 110 10.03 11.08 -5.85
C GLN A 110 11.43 11.62 -5.59
N MET A 111 12.28 10.85 -4.91
CA MET A 111 13.67 11.21 -4.71
C MET A 111 14.41 11.35 -6.05
N LEU A 112 14.28 10.39 -6.97
CA LEU A 112 14.90 10.42 -8.29
C LEU A 112 14.46 11.62 -9.14
N ARG A 113 13.23 12.13 -8.98
CA ARG A 113 12.79 13.35 -9.65
C ARG A 113 13.55 14.60 -9.15
N ARG A 114 13.93 14.60 -7.85
CA ARG A 114 14.67 15.71 -7.23
C ARG A 114 16.18 15.57 -7.42
N LEU A 115 16.67 14.35 -7.50
CA LEU A 115 18.08 13.98 -7.69
C LEU A 115 18.17 12.90 -8.77
N PRO A 116 18.17 13.29 -10.08
CA PRO A 116 18.12 12.33 -11.19
C PRO A 116 19.37 11.44 -11.31
N GLN A 117 20.49 11.86 -10.75
CA GLN A 117 21.76 11.13 -10.77
C GLN A 117 22.30 11.00 -9.35
N PRO A 118 21.73 10.10 -8.53
CA PRO A 118 22.28 9.82 -7.21
C PRO A 118 23.65 9.16 -7.34
N ASP A 119 24.55 9.47 -6.42
CA ASP A 119 25.86 8.81 -6.37
C ASP A 119 25.75 7.35 -5.88
N GLU A 120 26.83 6.61 -6.03
CA GLU A 120 26.88 5.19 -5.66
C GLU A 120 26.63 5.00 -4.14
N GLU A 121 27.19 5.88 -3.30
CA GLU A 121 27.04 5.77 -1.85
C GLU A 121 25.57 5.87 -1.43
N LEU A 122 24.83 6.84 -1.97
CA LEU A 122 23.41 7.01 -1.72
C LEU A 122 22.60 5.84 -2.25
N LEU A 123 22.92 5.33 -3.45
CA LEU A 123 22.26 4.16 -4.00
C LEU A 123 22.47 2.93 -3.12
N MET A 124 23.68 2.69 -2.64
CA MET A 124 23.96 1.55 -1.76
C MET A 124 23.21 1.65 -0.43
N LYS A 125 23.05 2.86 0.15
CA LYS A 125 22.24 3.09 1.36
C LYS A 125 20.76 2.73 1.18
N ILE A 126 20.26 2.78 -0.05
CA ILE A 126 18.87 2.43 -0.38
C ILE A 126 18.75 0.95 -0.76
N ILE A 127 19.65 0.46 -1.59
CA ILE A 127 19.55 -0.88 -2.19
C ILE A 127 19.88 -1.96 -1.17
N LEU A 128 20.85 -1.78 -0.29
CA LEU A 128 21.21 -2.82 0.70
C LEU A 128 20.07 -3.14 1.67
N PRO A 129 19.39 -2.16 2.30
CA PRO A 129 18.20 -2.44 3.11
C PRO A 129 17.04 -3.06 2.30
N LEU A 130 16.87 -2.66 1.04
CA LEU A 130 15.87 -3.26 0.15
C LEU A 130 16.16 -4.74 -0.08
N LEU A 131 17.42 -5.10 -0.39
CA LEU A 131 17.83 -6.49 -0.60
C LEU A 131 17.67 -7.33 0.67
N ASP A 132 17.92 -6.76 1.84
CA ASP A 132 17.72 -7.43 3.13
C ASP A 132 16.22 -7.73 3.36
N GLY A 133 15.32 -6.77 3.12
CA GLY A 133 13.88 -7.01 3.15
C GLY A 133 13.42 -8.04 2.11
N MET A 134 13.95 -7.96 0.89
CA MET A 134 13.65 -8.93 -0.18
C MET A 134 14.13 -10.34 0.17
N HIS A 135 15.30 -10.46 0.81
CA HIS A 135 15.78 -11.74 1.31
C HIS A 135 14.80 -12.35 2.31
N ALA A 136 14.31 -11.57 3.27
CA ALA A 136 13.32 -12.05 4.24
C ALA A 136 12.03 -12.54 3.56
N VAL A 137 11.54 -11.83 2.53
CA VAL A 137 10.36 -12.23 1.73
C VAL A 137 10.61 -13.56 1.02
N HIS A 138 11.78 -13.73 0.38
CA HIS A 138 12.13 -14.94 -0.35
C HIS A 138 12.34 -16.14 0.58
N MET A 139 12.96 -15.94 1.75
CA MET A 139 13.12 -17.00 2.74
C MET A 139 11.79 -17.50 3.29
N ALA A 140 10.75 -16.65 3.30
CA ALA A 140 9.39 -17.03 3.65
C ALA A 140 8.61 -17.71 2.50
N GLY A 141 9.24 -17.91 1.33
CA GLY A 141 8.66 -18.58 0.17
C GLY A 141 7.78 -17.67 -0.71
N PHE A 142 7.89 -16.35 -0.56
CA PHE A 142 7.11 -15.39 -1.35
C PHE A 142 7.98 -14.64 -2.36
N LEU A 143 7.33 -14.15 -3.43
CA LEU A 143 7.94 -13.26 -4.42
C LEU A 143 7.13 -11.94 -4.46
N HIS A 144 7.81 -10.80 -4.40
CA HIS A 144 7.15 -9.49 -4.41
C HIS A 144 6.49 -9.16 -5.77
N ARG A 145 7.16 -9.47 -6.89
CA ARG A 145 6.69 -9.34 -8.30
C ARG A 145 6.39 -7.91 -8.80
N ASP A 146 6.52 -6.89 -7.95
CA ASP A 146 6.28 -5.48 -8.35
C ASP A 146 7.30 -4.53 -7.70
N ILE A 147 8.60 -4.88 -7.77
CA ILE A 147 9.68 -4.01 -7.31
C ILE A 147 9.91 -2.92 -8.36
N LYS A 148 9.64 -1.68 -7.94
CA LYS A 148 9.84 -0.47 -8.75
C LYS A 148 10.04 0.74 -7.83
N PRO A 149 10.64 1.85 -8.31
CA PRO A 149 10.96 3.01 -7.45
C PRO A 149 9.76 3.64 -6.74
N SER A 150 8.55 3.52 -7.30
CA SER A 150 7.34 4.02 -6.64
C SER A 150 6.90 3.17 -5.44
N ASN A 151 7.36 1.91 -5.35
CA ASN A 151 7.03 0.98 -4.26
C ASN A 151 8.16 0.85 -3.24
N ILE A 152 9.24 1.61 -3.39
CA ILE A 152 10.34 1.71 -2.43
C ILE A 152 10.17 3.04 -1.70
N PHE A 153 10.00 2.99 -0.39
CA PHE A 153 9.82 4.17 0.45
C PHE A 153 11.08 4.44 1.26
N ILE A 154 11.57 5.68 1.21
CA ILE A 154 12.76 6.14 1.93
C ILE A 154 12.25 6.95 3.11
N ARG A 155 12.49 6.43 4.31
CA ARG A 155 12.10 7.08 5.56
C ARG A 155 13.06 8.22 5.90
N ASP A 156 12.51 9.25 6.57
CA ASP A 156 13.31 10.35 7.14
C ASP A 156 14.26 9.87 8.24
#